data_3d7f65c5f0f29a2d2c1b999a9b61fdab
#
_entry.id   3d7f65c5f0f29a2d2c1b999a9b61fdab
#
_cell.length_a   1.000
_cell.length_b   1.000
_cell.length_c   1.000
_cell.angle_alpha   90.00
_cell.angle_beta   90.00
_cell.angle_gamma   90.00
#
_symmetry.space_group_name_H-M   'P 1'
#
loop_
_entity.id
_entity.type
_entity.pdbx_description
1 polymer ?
#
loop_
_entity_poly.entity_id
_entity_poly.type
_entity_poly.pdbx_seq_one_letter_code
_entity_poly.pdbx_strand_id
1 'polypeptide(L)'
;MCIRDSKCGESDTTSGLASNPTVGNLMDKLEPLGVHLCFGETSELTGAEQVCAKRGATPEAQKKFMKTWSDYNDFILKEATDDLSESQPTAGNIAGGLTTIEEKAFGNFQKIGSREFIDVLEPAEEPKKGKGLYFMDTSSAAAECVTLQAAGGFNIHLFPTGQGNIIGNPIEPVVKLTANPLTAKLMSEHVDCDVSKILSREMNLDQAGDKLIETTLKVANGRLTCAEALGHKEFVMTKLYRSA
;
A
#
# COMPACT_ATOMS: atom_id res chain seq x y z
N MET A 1 15.91 7.12 -9.17
CA MET A 1 15.68 6.00 -8.27
C MET A 1 14.19 5.76 -8.25
N CYS A 2 13.72 4.64 -8.77
CA CYS A 2 12.30 4.27 -8.68
C CYS A 2 12.12 3.59 -7.33
N ILE A 3 11.57 4.29 -6.37
CA ILE A 3 11.29 3.70 -5.08
C ILE A 3 9.80 3.77 -4.91
N ARG A 4 9.17 2.60 -4.87
CA ARG A 4 8.18 2.35 -3.94
C ARG A 4 6.76 2.42 -4.27
N ASP A 5 6.26 1.39 -3.90
CA ASP A 5 4.86 1.14 -3.80
C ASP A 5 4.44 0.88 -2.35
N SER A 6 3.14 1.02 -2.08
CA SER A 6 2.58 0.66 -0.79
C SER A 6 1.28 -0.10 -0.93
N LYS A 7 1.24 -1.26 -0.30
CA LYS A 7 0.06 -2.07 -0.08
C LYS A 7 -0.11 -2.35 1.41
N CYS A 8 -1.33 -2.25 1.93
CA CYS A 8 -1.62 -2.72 3.28
C CYS A 8 -2.15 -4.17 3.26
N GLY A 9 -1.76 -4.96 4.25
CA GLY A 9 -2.25 -6.32 4.42
C GLY A 9 -2.60 -6.61 5.87
N GLU A 10 -3.64 -7.41 6.08
CA GLU A 10 -4.16 -7.72 7.42
C GLU A 10 -4.41 -6.46 8.24
N SER A 11 -5.12 -5.51 7.62
CA SER A 11 -5.38 -4.19 8.20
C SER A 11 -6.27 -4.29 9.44
N ASP A 12 -5.98 -3.43 10.40
CA ASP A 12 -6.76 -3.19 11.61
C ASP A 12 -6.90 -1.67 11.84
N THR A 13 -7.49 -1.24 12.95
CA THR A 13 -7.64 0.18 13.27
C THR A 13 -6.31 0.91 13.35
N THR A 14 -5.22 0.25 13.77
CA THR A 14 -3.89 0.87 13.87
C THR A 14 -3.29 1.18 12.50
N SER A 15 -3.74 0.47 11.44
CA SER A 15 -3.30 0.71 10.07
C SER A 15 -3.70 2.10 9.59
N GLY A 16 -4.97 2.45 9.71
CA GLY A 16 -5.50 3.76 9.30
C GLY A 16 -5.06 4.90 10.22
N LEU A 17 -4.87 4.62 11.52
CA LEU A 17 -4.51 5.63 12.52
C LEU A 17 -3.01 5.98 12.52
N ALA A 18 -2.14 5.04 12.15
CA ALA A 18 -0.71 5.25 12.32
C ALA A 18 0.17 4.64 11.20
N SER A 19 0.04 3.35 10.84
CA SER A 19 0.94 2.73 9.86
C SER A 19 0.83 3.37 8.48
N ASN A 20 -0.39 3.52 7.95
CA ASN A 20 -0.63 4.16 6.66
C ASN A 20 -0.27 5.65 6.65
N PRO A 21 -0.65 6.46 7.66
CA PRO A 21 -0.16 7.84 7.78
C PRO A 21 1.37 7.95 7.84
N THR A 22 2.08 6.99 8.45
CA THR A 22 3.55 6.97 8.44
C THR A 22 4.09 6.81 7.03
N VAL A 23 3.50 5.94 6.22
CA VAL A 23 3.84 5.83 4.79
C VAL A 23 3.55 7.13 4.07
N GLY A 24 2.39 7.74 4.32
CA GLY A 24 2.03 9.04 3.76
C GLY A 24 3.04 10.15 4.10
N ASN A 25 3.52 10.21 5.34
CA ASN A 25 4.55 11.15 5.75
C ASN A 25 5.88 10.92 5.02
N LEU A 26 6.25 9.64 4.83
CA LEU A 26 7.42 9.30 3.99
C LEU A 26 7.20 9.76 2.54
N MET A 27 6.01 9.53 1.95
CA MET A 27 5.69 9.99 0.59
C MET A 27 5.85 11.51 0.46
N ASP A 28 5.33 12.26 1.45
CA ASP A 28 5.44 13.71 1.51
C ASP A 28 6.89 14.21 1.56
N LYS A 29 7.79 13.47 2.17
CA LYS A 29 9.22 13.80 2.28
C LYS A 29 10.01 13.39 1.04
N LEU A 30 9.68 12.30 0.38
CA LEU A 30 10.46 11.76 -0.73
C LEU A 30 10.05 12.31 -2.10
N GLU A 31 8.79 12.65 -2.31
CA GLU A 31 8.32 13.16 -3.60
C GLU A 31 9.09 14.42 -4.04
N PRO A 32 9.33 15.44 -3.17
CA PRO A 32 10.11 16.62 -3.54
C PRO A 32 11.56 16.31 -3.91
N LEU A 33 12.10 15.17 -3.46
CA LEU A 33 13.44 14.71 -3.80
C LEU A 33 13.49 14.04 -5.19
N GLY A 34 12.36 13.98 -5.86
CA GLY A 34 12.26 13.46 -7.22
C GLY A 34 12.29 11.94 -7.28
N VAL A 35 11.71 11.27 -6.32
CA VAL A 35 11.50 9.83 -6.29
C VAL A 35 10.22 9.47 -7.03
N HIS A 36 10.20 8.37 -7.78
CA HIS A 36 8.95 7.77 -8.26
C HIS A 36 8.29 7.02 -7.12
N LEU A 37 7.04 7.34 -6.88
CA LEU A 37 6.20 6.76 -5.83
C LEU A 37 4.97 6.13 -6.48
N CYS A 38 4.44 5.07 -5.88
CA CYS A 38 3.24 4.41 -6.36
C CYS A 38 2.35 3.99 -5.20
N PHE A 39 1.07 3.87 -5.46
CA PHE A 39 0.10 3.15 -4.63
C PHE A 39 -0.85 2.39 -5.55
N GLY A 40 -1.49 1.38 -5.02
CA GLY A 40 -2.40 0.52 -5.78
C GLY A 40 -3.64 0.16 -4.99
N GLU A 41 -4.11 -1.09 -5.17
CA GLU A 41 -5.25 -1.68 -4.48
C GLU A 41 -6.58 -1.04 -4.88
N THR A 42 -6.91 -1.13 -6.17
CA THR A 42 -8.11 -0.51 -6.76
C THR A 42 -9.39 -0.87 -6.00
N SER A 43 -9.57 -2.14 -5.64
CA SER A 43 -10.73 -2.60 -4.88
C SER A 43 -10.82 -2.01 -3.47
N GLU A 44 -9.68 -1.78 -2.80
CA GLU A 44 -9.65 -1.24 -1.44
C GLU A 44 -9.85 0.28 -1.36
N LEU A 45 -10.08 0.95 -2.47
CA LEU A 45 -10.48 2.36 -2.52
C LEU A 45 -11.98 2.54 -2.71
N THR A 46 -12.74 1.44 -2.81
CA THR A 46 -14.21 1.47 -2.88
C THR A 46 -14.79 2.10 -1.62
N GLY A 47 -15.66 3.10 -1.80
CA GLY A 47 -16.18 3.95 -0.72
C GLY A 47 -15.38 5.23 -0.46
N ALA A 48 -14.13 5.33 -0.97
CA ALA A 48 -13.31 6.54 -0.97
C ALA A 48 -12.88 6.98 -2.38
N GLU A 49 -13.34 6.31 -3.43
CA GLU A 49 -12.90 6.53 -4.81
C GLU A 49 -13.07 7.98 -5.27
N GLN A 50 -14.17 8.64 -4.89
CA GLN A 50 -14.43 10.03 -5.25
C GLN A 50 -13.43 11.00 -4.59
N VAL A 51 -13.03 10.71 -3.36
CA VAL A 51 -12.05 11.52 -2.62
C VAL A 51 -10.66 11.27 -3.16
N CYS A 52 -10.34 10.00 -3.46
CA CYS A 52 -9.08 9.62 -4.07
C CYS A 52 -8.91 10.25 -5.46
N ALA A 53 -9.94 10.22 -6.30
CA ALA A 53 -9.92 10.83 -7.63
C ALA A 53 -9.53 12.32 -7.58
N LYS A 54 -10.05 13.07 -6.60
CA LYS A 54 -9.75 14.51 -6.44
C LYS A 54 -8.27 14.79 -6.13
N ARG A 55 -7.50 13.76 -5.78
CA ARG A 55 -6.05 13.86 -5.56
C ARG A 55 -5.25 13.65 -6.86
N GLY A 56 -5.91 13.44 -8.00
CA GLY A 56 -5.25 13.50 -9.30
C GLY A 56 -4.82 14.92 -9.63
N ALA A 57 -3.55 15.11 -10.00
CA ALA A 57 -2.93 16.41 -10.27
C ALA A 57 -3.56 17.13 -11.48
N THR A 58 -4.21 16.39 -12.35
CA THR A 58 -4.90 16.93 -13.53
C THR A 58 -6.28 16.32 -13.70
N PRO A 59 -7.22 17.02 -14.39
CA PRO A 59 -8.52 16.45 -14.73
C PRO A 59 -8.43 15.11 -15.47
N GLU A 60 -7.41 14.94 -16.31
CA GLU A 60 -7.16 13.70 -17.06
C GLU A 60 -6.80 12.55 -16.11
N ALA A 61 -5.90 12.80 -15.13
CA ALA A 61 -5.52 11.80 -14.11
C ALA A 61 -6.72 11.41 -13.25
N GLN A 62 -7.54 12.40 -12.84
CA GLN A 62 -8.77 12.18 -12.09
C GLN A 62 -9.77 11.31 -12.87
N LYS A 63 -10.00 11.65 -14.13
CA LYS A 63 -10.90 10.88 -15.01
C LYS A 63 -10.38 9.47 -15.27
N LYS A 64 -9.06 9.32 -15.50
CA LYS A 64 -8.43 8.01 -15.70
C LYS A 64 -8.59 7.13 -14.46
N PHE A 65 -8.36 7.68 -13.27
CA PHE A 65 -8.57 6.98 -12.01
C PHE A 65 -10.01 6.49 -11.85
N MET A 66 -10.99 7.37 -12.02
CA MET A 66 -12.40 7.00 -11.90
C MET A 66 -12.80 5.93 -12.93
N LYS A 67 -12.26 6.01 -14.15
CA LYS A 67 -12.49 4.98 -15.16
C LYS A 67 -11.88 3.64 -14.71
N THR A 68 -10.64 3.63 -14.25
CA THR A 68 -9.96 2.41 -13.77
C THR A 68 -10.74 1.75 -12.62
N TRP A 69 -11.18 2.55 -11.65
CA TRP A 69 -11.99 2.04 -10.55
C TRP A 69 -13.34 1.50 -11.05
N SER A 70 -14.03 2.22 -11.93
CA SER A 70 -15.32 1.78 -12.49
C SER A 70 -15.17 0.48 -13.29
N ASP A 71 -14.17 0.40 -14.17
CA ASP A 71 -13.89 -0.82 -14.96
C ASP A 71 -13.60 -2.02 -14.03
N TYR A 72 -12.89 -1.80 -12.93
CA TYR A 72 -12.60 -2.83 -11.93
C TYR A 72 -13.88 -3.27 -11.21
N ASN A 73 -14.69 -2.33 -10.76
CA ASN A 73 -15.96 -2.60 -10.09
C ASN A 73 -16.94 -3.34 -11.03
N ASP A 74 -17.05 -2.92 -12.28
CA ASP A 74 -17.89 -3.57 -13.29
C ASP A 74 -17.42 -5.01 -13.58
N PHE A 75 -16.10 -5.23 -13.59
CA PHE A 75 -15.52 -6.57 -13.71
C PHE A 75 -15.94 -7.47 -12.53
N ILE A 76 -15.82 -6.98 -11.30
CA ILE A 76 -16.20 -7.74 -10.10
C ILE A 76 -17.69 -8.05 -10.09
N LEU A 77 -18.55 -7.06 -10.35
CA LEU A 77 -20.01 -7.26 -10.40
C LEU A 77 -20.44 -8.25 -11.48
N LYS A 78 -19.70 -8.36 -12.57
CA LYS A 78 -19.98 -9.30 -13.64
C LYS A 78 -19.54 -10.72 -13.36
N GLU A 79 -18.37 -10.89 -12.72
CA GLU A 79 -17.70 -12.18 -12.56
C GLU A 79 -17.86 -12.79 -11.15
N ALA A 80 -18.24 -11.98 -10.16
CA ALA A 80 -18.43 -12.42 -8.78
C ALA A 80 -19.91 -12.56 -8.42
N THR A 81 -20.17 -13.36 -7.39
CA THR A 81 -21.51 -13.52 -6.80
C THR A 81 -21.84 -12.41 -5.79
N ASP A 82 -20.80 -11.78 -5.21
CA ASP A 82 -20.90 -10.74 -4.20
C ASP A 82 -20.22 -9.47 -4.69
N ASP A 83 -20.71 -8.30 -4.28
CA ASP A 83 -20.04 -7.04 -4.55
C ASP A 83 -18.88 -6.78 -3.56
N LEU A 84 -18.06 -5.77 -3.85
CA LEU A 84 -16.91 -5.44 -3.02
C LEU A 84 -17.28 -4.99 -1.61
N SER A 85 -18.48 -4.43 -1.42
CA SER A 85 -18.94 -3.95 -0.11
C SER A 85 -19.30 -5.10 0.84
N GLU A 86 -19.65 -6.27 0.31
CA GLU A 86 -19.96 -7.47 1.09
C GLU A 86 -18.71 -8.30 1.41
N SER A 87 -17.68 -8.24 0.54
CA SER A 87 -16.43 -8.97 0.72
C SER A 87 -15.42 -8.26 1.62
N GLN A 88 -15.61 -6.97 1.89
CA GLN A 88 -14.71 -6.12 2.66
C GLN A 88 -15.48 -5.25 3.67
N PRO A 89 -14.96 -5.04 4.89
CA PRO A 89 -13.76 -5.65 5.46
C PRO A 89 -13.89 -7.15 5.72
N THR A 90 -12.79 -7.88 5.66
CA THR A 90 -12.76 -9.31 5.98
C THR A 90 -13.04 -9.58 7.45
N ALA A 91 -13.37 -10.83 7.82
CA ALA A 91 -13.54 -11.22 9.22
C ALA A 91 -12.32 -10.86 10.09
N GLY A 92 -11.10 -10.99 9.56
CA GLY A 92 -9.87 -10.56 10.23
C GLY A 92 -9.81 -9.05 10.44
N ASN A 93 -10.21 -8.25 9.45
CA ASN A 93 -10.26 -6.79 9.58
C ASN A 93 -11.28 -6.36 10.64
N ILE A 94 -12.45 -7.02 10.69
CA ILE A 94 -13.50 -6.76 11.70
C ILE A 94 -12.99 -7.12 13.09
N ALA A 95 -12.33 -8.27 13.25
CA ALA A 95 -11.68 -8.65 14.50
C ALA A 95 -10.59 -7.64 14.93
N GLY A 96 -9.94 -7.01 13.97
CA GLY A 96 -8.99 -5.90 14.17
C GLY A 96 -9.63 -4.53 14.41
N GLY A 97 -10.98 -4.46 14.47
CA GLY A 97 -11.75 -3.26 14.83
C GLY A 97 -12.24 -2.41 13.65
N LEU A 98 -12.02 -2.82 12.39
CA LEU A 98 -12.62 -2.15 11.23
C LEU A 98 -14.09 -2.52 11.08
N THR A 99 -14.93 -1.56 10.71
CA THR A 99 -16.39 -1.72 10.70
C THR A 99 -17.01 -1.68 9.30
N THR A 100 -16.52 -0.82 8.42
CA THR A 100 -17.08 -0.63 7.08
C THR A 100 -16.00 -0.57 6.00
N ILE A 101 -16.40 -0.74 4.74
CA ILE A 101 -15.52 -0.62 3.59
C ILE A 101 -14.97 0.80 3.44
N GLU A 102 -15.78 1.81 3.74
CA GLU A 102 -15.35 3.22 3.69
C GLU A 102 -14.26 3.49 4.72
N GLU A 103 -14.43 3.01 5.97
CA GLU A 103 -13.38 3.14 6.99
C GLU A 103 -12.07 2.52 6.54
N LYS A 104 -12.14 1.31 5.96
CA LYS A 104 -10.98 0.63 5.40
C LYS A 104 -10.36 1.43 4.26
N ALA A 105 -11.17 1.93 3.32
CA ALA A 105 -10.73 2.69 2.17
C ALA A 105 -10.10 4.03 2.56
N PHE A 106 -10.70 4.78 3.50
CA PHE A 106 -10.11 6.00 4.02
C PHE A 106 -8.79 5.75 4.77
N GLY A 107 -8.70 4.64 5.51
CA GLY A 107 -7.46 4.20 6.14
C GLY A 107 -6.38 3.88 5.11
N ASN A 108 -6.73 3.17 4.04
CA ASN A 108 -5.84 2.86 2.92
C ASN A 108 -5.34 4.13 2.22
N PHE A 109 -6.22 5.07 1.97
CA PHE A 109 -5.92 6.34 1.31
C PHE A 109 -4.88 7.19 2.07
N GLN A 110 -4.72 7.04 3.38
CA GLN A 110 -3.70 7.77 4.16
C GLN A 110 -2.26 7.50 3.69
N LYS A 111 -2.02 6.40 2.97
CA LYS A 111 -0.68 6.05 2.46
C LYS A 111 -0.10 7.07 1.49
N ILE A 112 -0.93 7.88 0.83
CA ILE A 112 -0.45 8.87 -0.14
C ILE A 112 -0.07 10.22 0.48
N GLY A 113 -0.26 10.39 1.78
CA GLY A 113 0.04 11.64 2.48
C GLY A 113 -0.78 12.82 1.92
N SER A 114 -0.11 13.95 1.71
CA SER A 114 -0.71 15.14 1.12
C SER A 114 -0.53 15.24 -0.41
N ARG A 115 0.08 14.25 -1.06
CA ARG A 115 0.50 14.30 -2.46
C ARG A 115 -0.66 14.09 -3.44
N GLU A 116 -0.46 14.64 -4.64
CA GLU A 116 -1.31 14.40 -5.79
C GLU A 116 -0.66 13.35 -6.70
N PHE A 117 -1.44 12.42 -7.23
CA PHE A 117 -0.90 11.49 -8.22
C PHE A 117 -0.95 12.10 -9.62
N ILE A 118 0.13 11.92 -10.38
CA ILE A 118 0.30 12.56 -11.69
C ILE A 118 -0.23 11.70 -12.85
N ASP A 119 -0.37 10.40 -12.64
CA ASP A 119 -0.96 9.49 -13.61
C ASP A 119 -1.47 8.20 -12.95
N VAL A 120 -2.21 7.44 -13.74
CA VAL A 120 -2.70 6.10 -13.43
C VAL A 120 -2.00 5.12 -14.37
N LEU A 121 -1.43 4.08 -13.82
CA LEU A 121 -0.72 3.03 -14.55
C LEU A 121 -1.61 1.80 -14.71
N GLU A 122 -1.54 1.17 -15.87
CA GLU A 122 -2.05 -0.19 -16.06
C GLU A 122 -1.22 -1.18 -15.22
N PRO A 123 -1.72 -2.41 -14.97
CA PRO A 123 -0.95 -3.44 -14.29
C PRO A 123 0.44 -3.64 -14.90
N ALA A 124 1.50 -3.56 -14.08
CA ALA A 124 2.90 -3.68 -14.51
C ALA A 124 3.40 -2.60 -15.49
N GLU A 125 2.68 -1.51 -15.68
CA GLU A 125 3.13 -0.41 -16.52
C GLU A 125 4.22 0.42 -15.83
N GLU A 126 5.29 0.73 -16.56
CA GLU A 126 6.34 1.63 -16.07
C GLU A 126 5.87 3.10 -16.07
N PRO A 127 6.24 3.90 -15.05
CA PRO A 127 5.94 5.32 -15.00
C PRO A 127 6.67 6.09 -16.12
N LYS A 128 5.94 6.87 -16.94
CA LYS A 128 6.48 7.59 -18.11
C LYS A 128 6.39 9.12 -18.01
N LYS A 129 5.56 9.65 -17.09
CA LYS A 129 5.32 11.09 -16.99
C LYS A 129 6.31 11.86 -16.10
N GLY A 130 7.43 11.25 -15.75
CA GLY A 130 8.43 11.86 -14.86
C GLY A 130 8.27 11.45 -13.40
N LYS A 131 8.94 12.18 -12.53
CA LYS A 131 8.99 11.89 -11.09
C LYS A 131 7.72 12.37 -10.39
N GLY A 132 7.27 11.63 -9.41
CA GLY A 132 6.07 11.94 -8.64
C GLY A 132 5.33 10.69 -8.18
N LEU A 133 4.12 10.88 -7.66
CA LEU A 133 3.25 9.82 -7.21
C LEU A 133 2.38 9.30 -8.37
N TYR A 134 2.26 7.99 -8.46
CA TYR A 134 1.41 7.28 -9.43
C TYR A 134 0.41 6.40 -8.70
N PHE A 135 -0.72 6.15 -9.33
CA PHE A 135 -1.61 5.05 -8.98
C PHE A 135 -1.41 3.91 -9.99
N MET A 136 -1.29 2.67 -9.53
CA MET A 136 -1.28 1.50 -10.42
C MET A 136 -2.54 0.66 -10.16
N ASP A 137 -3.23 0.30 -11.23
CA ASP A 137 -4.35 -0.64 -11.17
C ASP A 137 -3.88 -2.03 -10.72
N THR A 138 -4.18 -2.36 -9.48
CA THR A 138 -3.85 -3.67 -8.89
C THR A 138 -5.00 -4.17 -8.04
N SER A 139 -5.08 -5.50 -7.89
CA SER A 139 -5.98 -6.09 -6.91
C SER A 139 -5.51 -5.87 -5.47
N SER A 140 -6.35 -6.22 -4.50
CA SER A 140 -5.99 -6.27 -3.08
C SER A 140 -5.22 -7.53 -2.68
N ALA A 141 -5.05 -8.50 -3.58
CA ALA A 141 -4.25 -9.68 -3.35
C ALA A 141 -2.77 -9.31 -3.21
N ALA A 142 -2.18 -9.51 -2.02
CA ALA A 142 -0.88 -8.99 -1.68
C ALA A 142 0.23 -9.41 -2.65
N ALA A 143 0.35 -10.70 -2.93
CA ALA A 143 1.40 -11.21 -3.80
C ALA A 143 1.24 -10.71 -5.26
N GLU A 144 0.01 -10.55 -5.74
CA GLU A 144 -0.25 -9.99 -7.07
C GLU A 144 0.11 -8.51 -7.13
N CYS A 145 -0.36 -7.70 -6.19
CA CYS A 145 -0.07 -6.28 -6.13
C CYS A 145 1.44 -6.00 -6.11
N VAL A 146 2.17 -6.64 -5.19
CA VAL A 146 3.63 -6.51 -5.08
C VAL A 146 4.33 -6.94 -6.38
N THR A 147 3.91 -8.06 -6.99
CA THR A 147 4.49 -8.56 -8.24
C THR A 147 4.28 -7.59 -9.41
N LEU A 148 3.06 -7.02 -9.53
CA LEU A 148 2.75 -6.07 -10.61
C LEU A 148 3.56 -4.79 -10.50
N GLN A 149 3.77 -4.32 -9.29
CA GLN A 149 4.53 -3.10 -9.05
C GLN A 149 6.02 -3.31 -9.23
N ALA A 150 6.56 -4.45 -8.79
CA ALA A 150 7.92 -4.86 -9.13
C ALA A 150 8.14 -4.94 -10.64
N ALA A 151 7.17 -5.50 -11.38
CA ALA A 151 7.21 -5.55 -12.85
C ALA A 151 7.12 -4.17 -13.51
N GLY A 152 6.42 -3.22 -12.88
CA GLY A 152 6.39 -1.80 -13.27
C GLY A 152 7.68 -1.03 -12.98
N GLY A 153 8.71 -1.70 -12.43
CA GLY A 153 10.03 -1.11 -12.20
C GLY A 153 10.20 -0.44 -10.83
N PHE A 154 9.28 -0.63 -9.90
CA PHE A 154 9.44 -0.20 -8.52
C PHE A 154 10.38 -1.16 -7.78
N ASN A 155 11.27 -0.64 -6.96
CA ASN A 155 12.44 -1.40 -6.46
C ASN A 155 12.38 -1.72 -4.96
N ILE A 156 11.49 -1.10 -4.21
CA ILE A 156 11.29 -1.36 -2.77
C ILE A 156 9.81 -1.21 -2.48
N HIS A 157 9.21 -2.17 -1.84
CA HIS A 157 7.81 -2.16 -1.42
C HIS A 157 7.67 -1.80 0.06
N LEU A 158 6.78 -0.86 0.39
CA LEU A 158 6.36 -0.61 1.78
C LEU A 158 5.06 -1.35 2.06
N PHE A 159 5.08 -2.15 3.09
CA PHE A 159 3.95 -3.00 3.45
C PHE A 159 3.47 -2.72 4.88
N PRO A 160 2.62 -1.70 5.08
CA PRO A 160 1.97 -1.49 6.36
C PRO A 160 1.03 -2.65 6.69
N THR A 161 1.09 -3.12 7.93
CA THR A 161 0.23 -4.21 8.42
C THR A 161 -0.24 -3.94 9.84
N GLY A 162 -1.48 -4.27 10.14
CA GLY A 162 -2.05 -4.22 11.47
C GLY A 162 -1.77 -5.51 12.24
N GLN A 163 -2.22 -6.65 11.72
CA GLN A 163 -2.17 -7.94 12.41
C GLN A 163 -0.93 -8.76 12.06
N GLY A 164 -0.08 -8.25 11.16
CA GLY A 164 1.11 -8.94 10.66
C GLY A 164 0.87 -9.66 9.35
N ASN A 165 1.92 -9.76 8.54
CA ASN A 165 1.91 -10.46 7.27
C ASN A 165 3.30 -10.99 6.95
N ILE A 166 3.39 -12.15 6.30
CA ILE A 166 4.66 -12.80 5.96
C ILE A 166 5.17 -12.43 4.58
N ILE A 167 4.35 -11.77 3.74
CA ILE A 167 4.63 -11.57 2.32
C ILE A 167 6.05 -11.03 2.07
N GLY A 168 6.74 -11.63 1.13
CA GLY A 168 7.98 -11.17 0.52
C GLY A 168 7.81 -11.11 -0.99
N ASN A 169 8.90 -10.91 -1.72
CA ASN A 169 8.90 -11.00 -3.18
C ASN A 169 10.31 -11.33 -3.67
N PRO A 170 10.47 -12.16 -4.72
CA PRO A 170 11.79 -12.51 -5.23
C PRO A 170 12.49 -11.41 -6.05
N ILE A 171 11.75 -10.37 -6.45
CA ILE A 171 12.23 -9.32 -7.35
C ILE A 171 12.58 -8.05 -6.56
N GLU A 172 11.76 -7.70 -5.55
CA GLU A 172 11.93 -6.49 -4.76
C GLU A 172 11.86 -6.76 -3.26
N PRO A 173 12.63 -6.03 -2.43
CA PRO A 173 12.52 -6.11 -0.98
C PRO A 173 11.19 -5.52 -0.50
N VAL A 174 10.52 -6.24 0.41
CA VAL A 174 9.26 -5.83 1.04
C VAL A 174 9.51 -5.40 2.48
N VAL A 175 9.50 -4.10 2.73
CA VAL A 175 9.69 -3.49 4.05
C VAL A 175 8.38 -3.49 4.81
N LYS A 176 8.24 -4.31 5.82
CA LYS A 176 7.04 -4.35 6.66
C LYS A 176 7.09 -3.37 7.80
N LEU A 177 6.01 -2.63 7.99
CA LEU A 177 5.86 -1.76 9.16
C LEU A 177 4.53 -2.01 9.86
N THR A 178 4.53 -1.83 11.18
CA THR A 178 3.32 -1.92 11.99
C THR A 178 3.26 -0.85 13.08
N ALA A 179 2.05 -0.39 13.37
CA ALA A 179 1.77 0.42 14.54
C ALA A 179 1.04 -0.37 15.64
N ASN A 180 0.70 -1.63 15.39
CA ASN A 180 0.08 -2.48 16.39
C ASN A 180 1.16 -3.02 17.34
N PRO A 181 1.12 -2.63 18.66
CA PRO A 181 2.16 -3.06 19.60
C PRO A 181 2.17 -4.56 19.86
N LEU A 182 1.02 -5.23 19.70
CA LEU A 182 0.95 -6.68 19.85
C LEU A 182 1.64 -7.38 18.67
N THR A 183 1.37 -6.94 17.45
CA THR A 183 2.03 -7.44 16.24
C THR A 183 3.53 -7.18 16.27
N ALA A 184 3.94 -5.96 16.65
CA ALA A 184 5.36 -5.62 16.81
C ALA A 184 6.09 -6.56 17.80
N LYS A 185 5.39 -7.00 18.85
CA LYS A 185 5.93 -7.94 19.84
C LYS A 185 5.93 -9.39 19.35
N LEU A 186 4.79 -9.87 18.83
CA LEU A 186 4.60 -11.29 18.50
C LEU A 186 5.24 -11.68 17.16
N MET A 187 5.35 -10.73 16.23
CA MET A 187 5.93 -10.94 14.90
C MET A 187 7.17 -10.07 14.68
N SER A 188 7.95 -9.84 15.73
CA SER A 188 9.14 -8.98 15.67
C SER A 188 10.16 -9.41 14.61
N GLU A 189 10.23 -10.69 14.30
CA GLU A 189 11.10 -11.25 13.25
C GLU A 189 10.58 -10.99 11.81
N HIS A 190 9.32 -10.57 11.67
CA HIS A 190 8.71 -10.25 10.38
C HIS A 190 8.53 -8.74 10.14
N VAL A 191 8.80 -7.90 11.16
CA VAL A 191 8.57 -6.44 11.11
C VAL A 191 9.89 -5.70 11.01
N ASP A 192 10.08 -4.95 9.92
CA ASP A 192 11.27 -4.13 9.69
C ASP A 192 11.23 -2.79 10.44
N CYS A 193 10.03 -2.23 10.60
CA CYS A 193 9.82 -0.92 11.21
C CYS A 193 8.61 -0.92 12.15
N ASP A 194 8.86 -0.88 13.45
CA ASP A 194 7.84 -0.72 14.48
C ASP A 194 7.61 0.77 14.75
N VAL A 195 6.39 1.27 14.49
CA VAL A 195 5.94 2.64 14.76
C VAL A 195 4.82 2.68 15.80
N SER A 196 4.65 1.63 16.60
CA SER A 196 3.58 1.50 17.62
C SER A 196 3.58 2.62 18.66
N LYS A 197 4.73 3.25 18.90
CA LYS A 197 4.87 4.39 19.81
C LYS A 197 4.08 5.65 19.42
N ILE A 198 3.55 5.71 18.19
CA ILE A 198 2.58 6.76 17.81
C ILE A 198 1.34 6.65 18.68
N LEU A 199 0.84 5.43 18.90
CA LEU A 199 -0.40 5.21 19.65
C LEU A 199 -0.27 5.55 21.13
N SER A 200 0.92 5.37 21.72
CA SER A 200 1.22 5.79 23.10
C SER A 200 1.64 7.26 23.21
N ARG A 201 1.70 8.00 22.10
CA ARG A 201 2.16 9.40 22.02
C ARG A 201 3.64 9.60 22.44
N GLU A 202 4.44 8.54 22.41
CA GLU A 202 5.88 8.62 22.63
C GLU A 202 6.67 8.94 21.33
N MET A 203 5.96 8.90 20.18
CA MET A 203 6.47 9.23 18.85
C MET A 203 5.40 10.02 18.12
N ASN A 204 5.76 11.10 17.45
CA ASN A 204 4.87 11.78 16.53
C ASN A 204 5.00 11.20 15.10
N LEU A 205 4.08 11.61 14.22
CA LEU A 205 4.01 11.10 12.84
C LEU A 205 5.28 11.44 12.04
N ASP A 206 5.86 12.60 12.28
CA ASP A 206 7.07 13.06 11.58
C ASP A 206 8.29 12.20 11.95
N GLN A 207 8.45 11.89 13.24
CA GLN A 207 9.47 10.98 13.73
C GLN A 207 9.30 9.54 13.21
N ALA A 208 8.06 9.09 13.07
CA ALA A 208 7.75 7.78 12.51
C ALA A 208 8.12 7.72 11.02
N GLY A 209 7.79 8.76 10.27
CA GLY A 209 8.19 8.90 8.86
C GLY A 209 9.71 8.90 8.70
N ASP A 210 10.45 9.63 9.54
CA ASP A 210 11.92 9.63 9.52
C ASP A 210 12.50 8.24 9.82
N LYS A 211 11.93 7.53 10.80
CA LYS A 211 12.33 6.15 11.11
C LYS A 211 12.09 5.20 9.94
N LEU A 212 10.97 5.36 9.24
CA LEU A 212 10.66 4.56 8.07
C LEU A 212 11.59 4.90 6.89
N ILE A 213 11.92 6.17 6.69
CA ILE A 213 12.92 6.60 5.71
C ILE A 213 14.29 5.99 6.01
N GLU A 214 14.73 6.04 7.26
CA GLU A 214 16.00 5.44 7.67
C GLU A 214 16.04 3.93 7.41
N THR A 215 14.95 3.21 7.76
CA THR A 215 14.80 1.78 7.48
C THR A 215 14.89 1.49 5.99
N THR A 216 14.15 2.25 5.21
CA THR A 216 14.14 2.16 3.75
C THR A 216 15.50 2.41 3.12
N LEU A 217 16.23 3.43 3.58
CA LEU A 217 17.58 3.72 3.10
C LEU A 217 18.57 2.61 3.42
N LYS A 218 18.45 1.97 4.60
CA LYS A 218 19.26 0.80 4.94
C LYS A 218 19.01 -0.35 3.97
N VAL A 219 17.74 -0.61 3.63
CA VAL A 219 17.37 -1.65 2.64
C VAL A 219 17.88 -1.28 1.25
N ALA A 220 17.72 -0.02 0.81
CA ALA A 220 18.26 0.46 -0.45
C ALA A 220 19.79 0.34 -0.55
N ASN A 221 20.50 0.32 0.57
CA ASN A 221 21.93 0.10 0.68
C ASN A 221 22.34 -1.35 0.96
N GLY A 222 21.42 -2.31 0.76
CA GLY A 222 21.72 -3.75 0.79
C GLY A 222 21.44 -4.47 2.12
N ARG A 223 20.82 -3.80 3.12
CA ARG A 223 20.29 -4.51 4.28
C ARG A 223 19.11 -5.38 3.83
N LEU A 224 19.15 -6.65 4.16
CA LEU A 224 18.00 -7.54 3.93
C LEU A 224 16.81 -7.10 4.78
N THR A 225 15.61 -7.17 4.18
CA THR A 225 14.36 -7.10 4.94
C THR A 225 14.16 -8.36 5.77
N CYS A 226 13.27 -8.31 6.75
CA CYS A 226 12.88 -9.49 7.52
C CYS A 226 12.34 -10.60 6.59
N ALA A 227 11.54 -10.24 5.58
CA ALA A 227 11.03 -11.19 4.60
C ALA A 227 12.16 -11.89 3.82
N GLU A 228 13.14 -11.15 3.33
CA GLU A 228 14.29 -11.72 2.63
C GLU A 228 15.13 -12.62 3.55
N ALA A 229 15.39 -12.18 4.79
CA ALA A 229 16.14 -12.96 5.77
C ALA A 229 15.45 -14.28 6.14
N LEU A 230 14.13 -14.31 6.16
CA LEU A 230 13.31 -15.50 6.41
C LEU A 230 13.06 -16.33 5.15
N GLY A 231 13.49 -15.86 3.98
CA GLY A 231 13.35 -16.58 2.71
C GLY A 231 11.94 -16.51 2.10
N HIS A 232 11.12 -15.55 2.50
CA HIS A 232 9.81 -15.31 1.89
C HIS A 232 9.95 -14.78 0.47
N LYS A 233 9.29 -15.43 -0.48
CA LYS A 233 9.39 -15.16 -1.91
C LYS A 233 8.03 -15.36 -2.60
N GLU A 234 6.98 -14.85 -2.00
CA GLU A 234 5.64 -14.96 -2.52
C GLU A 234 5.53 -14.21 -3.85
N PHE A 235 5.28 -14.95 -4.89
CA PHE A 235 5.18 -14.46 -6.25
C PHE A 235 3.94 -15.03 -6.91
N VAL A 236 3.15 -14.17 -7.55
CA VAL A 236 2.00 -14.59 -8.33
C VAL A 236 2.23 -14.18 -9.77
N MET A 237 2.30 -15.17 -10.67
CA MET A 237 2.14 -14.89 -12.08
C MET A 237 0.71 -14.40 -12.31
N THR A 238 0.61 -13.16 -12.74
CA THR A 238 -0.69 -12.58 -13.09
C THR A 238 -1.35 -13.42 -14.16
N LYS A 239 -2.53 -13.89 -13.86
CA LYS A 239 -3.35 -14.68 -14.77
C LYS A 239 -3.90 -13.77 -15.88
N LEU A 240 -4.47 -14.39 -16.91
CA LEU A 240 -5.30 -13.70 -17.90
C LEU A 240 -6.53 -13.02 -17.28
N TYR A 241 -6.83 -13.32 -16.02
CA TYR A 241 -7.97 -12.79 -15.26
C TYR A 241 -7.46 -12.10 -14.00
N ARG A 242 -8.03 -10.94 -13.69
CA ARG A 242 -7.79 -10.22 -12.43
C ARG A 242 -8.29 -11.03 -11.25
N SER A 243 -7.63 -10.90 -10.11
CA SER A 243 -8.17 -11.36 -8.83
C SER A 243 -9.22 -10.37 -8.33
N ALA A 244 -10.26 -10.90 -7.73
CA ALA A 244 -11.32 -10.12 -7.10
C ALA A 244 -10.87 -9.57 -5.74
#